data_40ebd715c2f0ac26dab5287fd3c37550
#
_entry.id   40ebd715c2f0ac26dab5287fd3c37550
#
_cell.length_a   1.000
_cell.length_b   1.000
_cell.length_c   1.000
_cell.angle_alpha   90.00
_cell.angle_beta   90.00
_cell.angle_gamma   90.00
#
_symmetry.space_group_name_H-M   'P 1'
#
loop_
_entity.id
_entity.type
_entity.pdbx_description
1 polymer ?
#
loop_
_entity_poly.entity_id
_entity_poly.type
_entity_poly.pdbx_seq_one_letter_code
_entity_poly.pdbx_strand_id
1 'polypeptide(L)'
;MHRSRPDDLIVGPAILFAPANRPDIFPKATAIADMVILDLEDGAGDAERDVARNNIAQASLDPSRVIVRVCGPDDPGFKEDVEMVRSTPYSLVMVPKVYTDIPKELEGLHVIAMIETPQAVVGIQGIAEHPDVVGLFWGAEDLTVLLGGTHSRFMPDEGAPDNRPGPYRDTMRLTRALMHIHAAAAGKFTIDAVHADFHDQQGMFEEAVDAARSGFAGSACIHPKQVETVRRAYRPEPAQVEWALRVVDESQHYPGAFKLDGEMVDAPLIAQAHRVLARAHGAG
;
A
#
# COMPACT_ATOMS: atom_id res chain seq x y z
N MET A 1 3.22 26.72 2.23
CA MET A 1 2.39 25.51 2.23
C MET A 1 3.21 24.42 2.90
N HIS A 2 2.81 23.95 4.06
CA HIS A 2 3.40 22.74 4.65
C HIS A 2 3.02 21.58 3.73
N ARG A 3 3.98 20.98 3.03
CA ARG A 3 3.74 19.67 2.40
C ARG A 3 3.48 18.70 3.55
N SER A 4 2.31 18.07 3.57
CA SER A 4 1.99 16.94 4.47
C SER A 4 3.11 15.91 4.36
N ARG A 5 3.49 15.30 5.48
CA ARG A 5 4.46 14.18 5.39
C ARG A 5 3.80 13.06 4.58
N PRO A 6 4.54 12.33 3.74
CA PRO A 6 3.96 11.23 2.97
C PRO A 6 3.15 10.26 3.84
N ASP A 7 3.60 9.99 5.05
CA ASP A 7 2.92 9.11 6.02
C ASP A 7 1.53 9.62 6.44
N ASP A 8 1.26 10.93 6.35
CA ASP A 8 -0.04 11.52 6.70
C ASP A 8 -1.10 11.28 5.61
N LEU A 9 -0.72 10.76 4.44
CA LEU A 9 -1.63 10.46 3.33
C LEU A 9 -2.32 9.09 3.45
N ILE A 10 -1.81 8.21 4.30
CA ILE A 10 -2.41 6.89 4.57
C ILE A 10 -3.06 6.94 5.95
N VAL A 11 -4.39 6.93 5.96
CA VAL A 11 -5.18 7.10 7.20
C VAL A 11 -5.46 5.80 7.96
N GLY A 12 -5.05 4.66 7.40
CA GLY A 12 -5.16 3.35 8.05
C GLY A 12 -4.68 2.22 7.13
N PRO A 13 -4.44 1.03 7.67
CA PRO A 13 -3.72 -0.02 6.96
C PRO A 13 -4.55 -0.82 5.95
N ALA A 14 -5.87 -0.83 6.05
CA ALA A 14 -6.72 -1.66 5.19
C ALA A 14 -7.23 -0.84 4.00
N ILE A 15 -6.65 -1.07 2.82
CA ILE A 15 -6.88 -0.30 1.60
C ILE A 15 -7.61 -1.18 0.59
N LEU A 16 -8.90 -0.90 0.33
CA LEU A 16 -9.79 -1.79 -0.43
C LEU A 16 -9.97 -1.31 -1.88
N PHE A 17 -9.70 -2.19 -2.84
CA PHE A 17 -10.07 -1.99 -4.23
C PHE A 17 -11.59 -2.01 -4.42
N ALA A 18 -12.10 -1.05 -5.18
CA ALA A 18 -13.50 -0.91 -5.57
C ALA A 18 -13.58 -0.60 -7.07
N PRO A 19 -14.13 -1.50 -7.90
CA PRO A 19 -14.31 -1.28 -9.33
C PRO A 19 -15.10 0.02 -9.60
N ALA A 20 -14.56 0.92 -10.42
CA ALA A 20 -15.15 2.24 -10.65
C ALA A 20 -16.43 2.20 -11.52
N ASN A 21 -16.68 1.09 -12.23
CA ASN A 21 -17.95 0.85 -12.92
C ASN A 21 -19.11 0.46 -11.98
N ARG A 22 -18.84 0.29 -10.66
CA ARG A 22 -19.81 -0.11 -9.65
C ARG A 22 -19.98 0.96 -8.56
N PRO A 23 -20.60 2.11 -8.86
CA PRO A 23 -20.75 3.21 -7.89
C PRO A 23 -21.64 2.83 -6.68
N ASP A 24 -22.48 1.81 -6.83
CA ASP A 24 -23.34 1.26 -5.76
C ASP A 24 -22.54 0.69 -4.58
N ILE A 25 -21.29 0.29 -4.81
CA ILE A 25 -20.43 -0.24 -3.74
C ILE A 25 -19.56 0.82 -3.07
N PHE A 26 -19.37 2.00 -3.62
CA PHE A 26 -18.49 3.04 -3.07
C PHE A 26 -18.80 3.39 -1.61
N PRO A 27 -20.07 3.70 -1.24
CA PRO A 27 -20.40 3.99 0.15
C PRO A 27 -20.15 2.82 1.11
N LYS A 28 -20.34 1.59 0.61
CA LYS A 28 -20.10 0.38 1.41
C LYS A 28 -18.61 0.16 1.62
N ALA A 29 -17.81 0.31 0.55
CA ALA A 29 -16.36 0.16 0.62
C ALA A 29 -15.73 1.18 1.57
N THR A 30 -16.12 2.47 1.47
CA THR A 30 -15.64 3.52 2.38
C THR A 30 -16.12 3.36 3.83
N ALA A 31 -17.25 2.72 4.05
CA ALA A 31 -17.75 2.46 5.40
C ALA A 31 -16.95 1.36 6.13
N ILE A 32 -16.38 0.41 5.40
CA ILE A 32 -15.70 -0.75 5.99
C ILE A 32 -14.18 -0.66 5.94
N ALA A 33 -13.59 -0.07 4.90
CA ALA A 33 -12.13 0.04 4.75
C ALA A 33 -11.62 1.37 5.33
N ASP A 34 -10.31 1.45 5.58
CA ASP A 34 -9.68 2.70 5.99
C ASP A 34 -9.53 3.65 4.82
N MET A 35 -9.12 3.12 3.68
CA MET A 35 -9.08 3.81 2.39
C MET A 35 -9.67 2.94 1.29
N VAL A 36 -10.06 3.56 0.18
CA VAL A 36 -10.54 2.86 -1.00
C VAL A 36 -9.71 3.25 -2.22
N ILE A 37 -9.47 2.27 -3.10
CA ILE A 37 -8.90 2.48 -4.43
C ILE A 37 -10.05 2.37 -5.42
N LEU A 38 -10.48 3.51 -6.00
CA LEU A 38 -11.43 3.51 -7.11
C LEU A 38 -10.67 3.15 -8.38
N ASP A 39 -11.04 2.02 -8.97
CA ASP A 39 -10.22 1.34 -9.96
C ASP A 39 -10.75 1.52 -11.38
N LEU A 40 -10.00 2.22 -12.23
CA LEU A 40 -10.28 2.43 -13.65
C LEU A 40 -9.57 1.44 -14.57
N GLU A 41 -8.65 0.64 -14.03
CA GLU A 41 -7.88 -0.34 -14.80
C GLU A 41 -8.62 -1.69 -14.85
N ASP A 42 -8.08 -2.72 -14.21
CA ASP A 42 -8.62 -4.08 -14.28
C ASP A 42 -10.03 -4.20 -13.73
N GLY A 43 -10.38 -3.39 -12.74
CA GLY A 43 -11.69 -3.43 -12.11
C GLY A 43 -12.83 -2.84 -12.95
N ALA A 44 -12.54 -1.92 -13.87
CA ALA A 44 -13.57 -1.30 -14.71
C ALA A 44 -13.72 -2.00 -16.08
N GLY A 45 -12.59 -2.42 -16.65
CA GLY A 45 -12.50 -2.91 -18.03
C GLY A 45 -12.70 -1.81 -19.08
N ASP A 46 -12.12 -1.99 -20.26
CA ASP A 46 -12.06 -0.95 -21.29
C ASP A 46 -13.44 -0.48 -21.78
N ALA A 47 -14.40 -1.41 -21.92
CA ALA A 47 -15.73 -1.12 -22.45
C ALA A 47 -16.57 -0.21 -21.54
N GLU A 48 -16.28 -0.16 -20.23
CA GLU A 48 -17.05 0.61 -19.25
C GLU A 48 -16.25 1.78 -18.64
N ARG A 49 -15.05 2.07 -19.14
CA ARG A 49 -14.15 3.07 -18.57
C ARG A 49 -14.74 4.48 -18.56
N ASP A 50 -15.46 4.90 -19.59
CA ASP A 50 -16.13 6.20 -19.61
C ASP A 50 -17.22 6.31 -18.54
N VAL A 51 -17.98 5.23 -18.35
CA VAL A 51 -18.97 5.15 -17.27
C VAL A 51 -18.26 5.21 -15.91
N ALA A 52 -17.17 4.50 -15.76
CA ALA A 52 -16.38 4.49 -14.54
C ALA A 52 -15.77 5.86 -14.20
N ARG A 53 -15.23 6.60 -15.18
CA ARG A 53 -14.80 8.00 -15.03
C ARG A 53 -15.92 8.89 -14.51
N ASN A 54 -17.09 8.81 -15.14
CA ASN A 54 -18.26 9.58 -14.72
C ASN A 54 -18.71 9.24 -13.29
N ASN A 55 -18.67 7.96 -12.92
CA ASN A 55 -19.00 7.53 -11.57
C ASN A 55 -18.05 8.14 -10.53
N ILE A 56 -16.74 8.16 -10.81
CA ILE A 56 -15.75 8.80 -9.91
C ILE A 56 -15.97 10.29 -9.84
N ALA A 57 -16.19 10.96 -10.98
CA ALA A 57 -16.41 12.42 -11.04
C ALA A 57 -17.65 12.86 -10.27
N GLN A 58 -18.67 12.01 -10.19
CA GLN A 58 -19.93 12.28 -9.45
C GLN A 58 -19.89 11.78 -8.00
N ALA A 59 -18.87 10.99 -7.61
CA ALA A 59 -18.78 10.47 -6.26
C ALA A 59 -18.49 11.57 -5.24
N SER A 60 -19.25 11.57 -4.15
CA SER A 60 -19.06 12.49 -3.02
C SER A 60 -18.51 11.72 -1.82
N LEU A 61 -17.21 11.36 -1.91
CA LEU A 61 -16.48 10.64 -0.87
C LEU A 61 -15.48 11.59 -0.21
N ASP A 62 -15.02 11.22 1.00
CA ASP A 62 -13.95 11.94 1.67
C ASP A 62 -12.63 11.80 0.87
N PRO A 63 -12.09 12.91 0.29
CA PRO A 63 -10.90 12.84 -0.54
C PRO A 63 -9.65 12.32 0.18
N SER A 64 -9.59 12.45 1.49
CA SER A 64 -8.46 11.95 2.29
C SER A 64 -8.41 10.42 2.37
N ARG A 65 -9.50 9.75 1.99
CA ARG A 65 -9.65 8.29 2.05
C ARG A 65 -9.77 7.63 0.68
N VAL A 66 -9.56 8.39 -0.39
CA VAL A 66 -9.71 7.92 -1.77
C VAL A 66 -8.39 7.95 -2.51
N ILE A 67 -8.04 6.84 -3.11
CA ILE A 67 -7.01 6.68 -4.11
C ILE A 67 -7.72 6.39 -5.44
N VAL A 68 -7.32 7.01 -6.53
CA VAL A 68 -7.83 6.65 -7.86
C VAL A 68 -6.74 5.88 -8.61
N ARG A 69 -6.98 4.61 -8.93
CA ARG A 69 -6.09 3.88 -9.84
C ARG A 69 -6.53 4.17 -11.27
N VAL A 70 -5.66 4.88 -11.99
CA VAL A 70 -5.80 5.14 -13.43
C VAL A 70 -5.30 3.95 -14.24
N CYS A 71 -5.55 3.91 -15.55
CA CYS A 71 -4.92 2.91 -16.41
C CYS A 71 -3.41 3.20 -16.60
N GLY A 72 -2.69 2.23 -17.15
CA GLY A 72 -1.25 2.36 -17.37
C GLY A 72 -0.88 3.46 -18.36
N PRO A 73 0.36 4.01 -18.31
CA PRO A 73 0.78 5.12 -19.15
C PRO A 73 0.70 4.86 -20.68
N ASP A 74 0.81 3.61 -21.10
CA ASP A 74 0.72 3.22 -22.52
C ASP A 74 -0.73 2.99 -22.99
N ASP A 75 -1.69 2.99 -22.07
CA ASP A 75 -3.11 2.85 -22.41
C ASP A 75 -3.63 4.16 -23.06
N PRO A 76 -4.37 4.07 -24.17
CA PRO A 76 -4.95 5.26 -24.82
C PRO A 76 -5.81 6.13 -23.89
N GLY A 77 -6.45 5.54 -22.88
CA GLY A 77 -7.31 6.23 -21.92
C GLY A 77 -6.58 6.90 -20.75
N PHE A 78 -5.25 6.77 -20.67
CA PHE A 78 -4.49 7.30 -19.53
C PHE A 78 -4.67 8.81 -19.33
N LYS A 79 -4.61 9.59 -20.42
CA LYS A 79 -4.75 11.05 -20.35
C LYS A 79 -6.13 11.47 -19.88
N GLU A 80 -7.16 10.82 -20.39
CA GLU A 80 -8.55 11.08 -20.00
C GLU A 80 -8.78 10.73 -18.53
N ASP A 81 -8.17 9.65 -18.03
CA ASP A 81 -8.24 9.29 -16.62
C ASP A 81 -7.61 10.37 -15.73
N VAL A 82 -6.41 10.84 -16.10
CA VAL A 82 -5.71 11.91 -15.37
C VAL A 82 -6.47 13.25 -15.42
N GLU A 83 -7.03 13.61 -16.57
CA GLU A 83 -7.86 14.81 -16.73
C GLU A 83 -9.13 14.72 -15.87
N MET A 84 -9.77 13.56 -15.83
CA MET A 84 -10.90 13.32 -14.95
C MET A 84 -10.51 13.49 -13.48
N VAL A 85 -9.41 12.88 -13.03
CA VAL A 85 -8.94 13.05 -11.65
C VAL A 85 -8.72 14.51 -11.31
N ARG A 86 -8.10 15.29 -12.18
CA ARG A 86 -7.87 16.73 -12.00
C ARG A 86 -9.15 17.55 -11.88
N SER A 87 -10.26 17.06 -12.38
CA SER A 87 -11.57 17.70 -12.29
C SER A 87 -12.29 17.38 -10.95
N THR A 88 -11.74 16.49 -10.14
CA THR A 88 -12.29 16.02 -8.87
C THR A 88 -11.50 16.55 -7.67
N PRO A 89 -11.99 16.41 -6.44
CA PRO A 89 -11.21 16.72 -5.25
C PRO A 89 -10.14 15.65 -4.91
N TYR A 90 -10.07 14.54 -5.65
CA TYR A 90 -9.13 13.45 -5.39
C TYR A 90 -7.76 13.79 -5.97
N SER A 91 -6.72 13.71 -5.16
CA SER A 91 -5.35 14.04 -5.58
C SER A 91 -4.36 12.90 -5.44
N LEU A 92 -4.75 11.82 -4.78
CA LEU A 92 -3.91 10.64 -4.58
C LEU A 92 -4.20 9.63 -5.68
N VAL A 93 -3.20 9.39 -6.55
CA VAL A 93 -3.35 8.62 -7.78
C VAL A 93 -2.42 7.42 -7.75
N MET A 94 -2.95 6.22 -7.94
CA MET A 94 -2.17 5.01 -8.13
C MET A 94 -1.98 4.76 -9.63
N VAL A 95 -0.73 4.59 -10.05
CA VAL A 95 -0.36 4.45 -11.47
C VAL A 95 0.26 3.08 -11.69
N PRO A 96 -0.46 2.18 -12.38
CA PRO A 96 0.03 0.85 -12.70
C PRO A 96 1.03 0.91 -13.87
N LYS A 97 1.78 -0.16 -14.04
CA LYS A 97 2.63 -0.40 -15.22
C LYS A 97 3.58 0.75 -15.55
N VAL A 98 4.07 1.47 -14.52
CA VAL A 98 5.16 2.43 -14.72
C VAL A 98 6.43 1.69 -15.19
N TYR A 99 7.29 2.40 -15.93
CA TYR A 99 8.57 1.87 -16.38
C TYR A 99 9.72 2.43 -15.56
N THR A 100 10.47 3.39 -16.10
CA THR A 100 11.61 4.01 -15.42
C THR A 100 11.31 5.43 -14.94
N ASP A 101 10.28 6.07 -15.50
CA ASP A 101 9.93 7.45 -15.27
C ASP A 101 8.44 7.60 -14.93
N ILE A 102 8.10 8.70 -14.28
CA ILE A 102 6.72 9.09 -14.01
C ILE A 102 6.22 10.02 -15.13
N PRO A 103 5.05 9.70 -15.77
CA PRO A 103 4.51 10.53 -16.84
C PRO A 103 4.28 11.98 -16.39
N LYS A 104 4.65 12.93 -17.24
CA LYS A 104 4.48 14.37 -16.98
C LYS A 104 3.03 14.80 -16.77
N GLU A 105 2.10 14.05 -17.31
CA GLU A 105 0.65 14.23 -17.14
C GLU A 105 0.25 14.19 -15.65
N LEU A 106 1.06 13.56 -14.79
CA LEU A 106 0.82 13.43 -13.35
C LEU A 106 1.43 14.55 -12.52
N GLU A 107 2.14 15.51 -13.14
CA GLU A 107 2.79 16.63 -12.43
C GLU A 107 1.82 17.32 -11.47
N GLY A 108 2.24 17.46 -10.20
CA GLY A 108 1.46 18.09 -9.14
C GLY A 108 0.37 17.24 -8.49
N LEU A 109 0.17 15.99 -8.91
CA LEU A 109 -0.63 15.00 -8.19
C LEU A 109 0.23 14.23 -7.18
N HIS A 110 -0.39 13.57 -6.23
CA HIS A 110 0.29 12.67 -5.29
C HIS A 110 0.29 11.24 -5.89
N VAL A 111 1.42 10.80 -6.40
CA VAL A 111 1.54 9.54 -7.14
C VAL A 111 1.94 8.39 -6.23
N ILE A 112 1.19 7.29 -6.27
CA ILE A 112 1.60 5.98 -5.80
C ILE A 112 2.00 5.18 -7.04
N ALA A 113 3.29 4.94 -7.24
CA ALA A 113 3.78 4.19 -8.40
C ALA A 113 3.75 2.68 -8.13
N MET A 114 3.17 1.91 -9.07
CA MET A 114 3.12 0.45 -8.97
C MET A 114 4.38 -0.16 -9.60
N ILE A 115 5.15 -0.88 -8.80
CA ILE A 115 6.35 -1.60 -9.21
C ILE A 115 5.93 -3.03 -9.61
N GLU A 116 5.56 -3.18 -10.86
CA GLU A 116 5.01 -4.43 -11.41
C GLU A 116 5.50 -4.73 -12.83
N THR A 117 6.46 -3.96 -13.32
CA THR A 117 7.18 -4.23 -14.58
C THR A 117 8.65 -4.48 -14.30
N PRO A 118 9.34 -5.32 -15.08
CA PRO A 118 10.79 -5.52 -14.93
C PRO A 118 11.59 -4.21 -15.03
N GLN A 119 11.14 -3.27 -15.86
CA GLN A 119 11.76 -1.95 -16.03
C GLN A 119 11.60 -1.10 -14.76
N ALA A 120 10.40 -1.11 -14.13
CA ALA A 120 10.18 -0.42 -12.86
C ALA A 120 11.06 -1.01 -11.75
N VAL A 121 11.24 -2.33 -11.69
CA VAL A 121 12.12 -2.97 -10.71
C VAL A 121 13.55 -2.48 -10.86
N VAL A 122 14.07 -2.39 -12.09
CA VAL A 122 15.42 -1.87 -12.36
C VAL A 122 15.50 -0.35 -12.10
N GLY A 123 14.44 0.40 -12.35
CA GLY A 123 14.36 1.85 -12.21
C GLY A 123 13.84 2.36 -10.85
N ILE A 124 13.62 1.49 -9.85
CA ILE A 124 12.96 1.84 -8.57
C ILE A 124 13.54 3.11 -7.94
N GLN A 125 14.86 3.28 -7.95
CA GLN A 125 15.51 4.45 -7.36
C GLN A 125 14.98 5.76 -7.98
N GLY A 126 15.02 5.88 -9.30
CA GLY A 126 14.56 7.07 -10.01
C GLY A 126 13.07 7.35 -9.78
N ILE A 127 12.25 6.28 -9.78
CA ILE A 127 10.82 6.36 -9.47
C ILE A 127 10.61 6.89 -8.04
N ALA A 128 11.29 6.33 -7.04
CA ALA A 128 11.14 6.72 -5.65
C ALA A 128 11.60 8.16 -5.38
N GLU A 129 12.66 8.62 -6.07
CA GLU A 129 13.20 9.98 -5.94
C GLU A 129 12.35 11.03 -6.66
N HIS A 130 11.39 10.64 -7.51
CA HIS A 130 10.54 11.61 -8.22
C HIS A 130 9.73 12.47 -7.23
N PRO A 131 9.66 13.81 -7.43
CA PRO A 131 9.06 14.72 -6.45
C PRO A 131 7.55 14.52 -6.25
N ASP A 132 6.83 14.08 -7.26
CA ASP A 132 5.38 13.84 -7.18
C ASP A 132 5.04 12.43 -6.67
N VAL A 133 6.00 11.50 -6.62
CA VAL A 133 5.81 10.20 -5.99
C VAL A 133 5.79 10.38 -4.48
N VAL A 134 4.73 9.91 -3.84
CA VAL A 134 4.54 9.95 -2.38
C VAL A 134 4.61 8.56 -1.76
N GLY A 135 4.35 7.53 -2.55
CA GLY A 135 4.39 6.14 -2.12
C GLY A 135 4.64 5.16 -3.25
N LEU A 136 4.98 3.93 -2.90
CA LEU A 136 5.14 2.82 -3.82
C LEU A 136 4.22 1.66 -3.43
N PHE A 137 3.73 0.96 -4.44
CA PHE A 137 2.98 -0.29 -4.35
C PHE A 137 3.64 -1.32 -5.27
N TRP A 138 3.47 -2.60 -5.07
CA TRP A 138 4.00 -3.61 -5.99
C TRP A 138 2.95 -4.63 -6.38
N GLY A 139 3.00 -5.08 -7.65
CA GLY A 139 2.09 -6.08 -8.22
C GLY A 139 2.86 -7.36 -8.55
N ALA A 140 2.59 -8.44 -7.81
CA ALA A 140 3.28 -9.70 -7.99
C ALA A 140 2.84 -10.44 -9.26
N GLU A 141 1.58 -10.35 -9.61
CA GLU A 141 0.99 -11.13 -10.70
C GLU A 141 1.43 -10.61 -12.06
N ASP A 142 1.29 -9.29 -12.31
CA ASP A 142 1.76 -8.65 -13.55
C ASP A 142 3.26 -8.85 -13.73
N LEU A 143 4.05 -8.62 -12.69
CA LEU A 143 5.49 -8.84 -12.74
C LEU A 143 5.84 -10.29 -13.08
N THR A 144 5.12 -11.26 -12.51
CA THR A 144 5.35 -12.69 -12.79
C THR A 144 5.15 -12.99 -14.28
N VAL A 145 4.05 -12.51 -14.85
CA VAL A 145 3.73 -12.71 -16.27
C VAL A 145 4.77 -12.03 -17.17
N LEU A 146 5.15 -10.79 -16.86
CA LEU A 146 6.14 -10.04 -17.65
C LEU A 146 7.56 -10.61 -17.55
N LEU A 147 7.88 -11.33 -16.48
CA LEU A 147 9.13 -12.11 -16.37
C LEU A 147 9.07 -13.47 -17.07
N GLY A 148 7.92 -13.82 -17.68
CA GLY A 148 7.72 -15.13 -18.34
C GLY A 148 7.38 -16.27 -17.35
N GLY A 149 7.03 -15.92 -16.10
CA GLY A 149 6.62 -16.88 -15.07
C GLY A 149 5.14 -17.24 -15.16
N THR A 150 4.73 -18.26 -14.40
CA THR A 150 3.34 -18.74 -14.33
C THR A 150 2.72 -18.56 -12.94
N HIS A 151 3.54 -18.49 -11.89
CA HIS A 151 3.10 -18.35 -10.52
C HIS A 151 4.06 -17.44 -9.75
N SER A 152 3.52 -16.47 -9.05
CA SER A 152 4.26 -15.57 -8.16
C SER A 152 4.74 -16.26 -6.88
N ARG A 153 4.10 -17.37 -6.51
CA ARG A 153 4.30 -18.14 -5.27
C ARG A 153 4.69 -19.59 -5.54
N PHE A 154 5.21 -20.26 -4.51
CA PHE A 154 5.31 -21.71 -4.50
C PHE A 154 3.91 -22.31 -4.38
N MET A 155 3.62 -23.32 -5.20
CA MET A 155 2.30 -23.95 -5.26
C MET A 155 2.25 -25.25 -4.45
N PRO A 156 1.07 -25.78 -4.10
CA PRO A 156 0.93 -27.03 -3.34
C PRO A 156 1.64 -28.23 -3.97
N ASP A 157 1.67 -28.34 -5.29
CA ASP A 157 2.37 -29.39 -6.03
C ASP A 157 3.90 -29.25 -5.99
N GLU A 158 4.40 -28.10 -5.54
CA GLU A 158 5.82 -27.81 -5.28
C GLU A 158 6.18 -27.98 -3.79
N GLY A 159 5.26 -28.49 -2.98
CA GLY A 159 5.46 -28.70 -1.54
C GLY A 159 5.10 -27.53 -0.64
N ALA A 160 4.28 -26.59 -1.12
CA ALA A 160 3.70 -25.58 -0.26
C ALA A 160 2.79 -26.23 0.82
N PRO A 161 2.85 -25.76 2.07
CA PRO A 161 2.12 -26.40 3.18
C PRO A 161 0.61 -26.14 3.09
N ASP A 162 -0.16 -26.97 3.78
CA ASP A 162 -1.58 -26.78 4.04
C ASP A 162 -2.48 -26.74 2.79
N ASN A 163 -2.00 -27.30 1.67
CA ASN A 163 -2.71 -27.30 0.38
C ASN A 163 -3.15 -25.89 -0.10
N ARG A 164 -2.37 -24.87 0.24
CA ARG A 164 -2.57 -23.47 -0.17
C ARG A 164 -1.29 -22.94 -0.82
N PRO A 165 -1.36 -21.81 -1.60
CA PRO A 165 -0.15 -21.15 -2.09
C PRO A 165 0.78 -20.78 -0.93
N GLY A 166 2.06 -21.09 -1.09
CA GLY A 166 3.10 -20.82 -0.12
C GLY A 166 3.65 -19.39 -0.24
N PRO A 167 4.88 -19.17 0.26
CA PRO A 167 5.51 -17.86 0.19
C PRO A 167 5.79 -17.45 -1.27
N TYR A 168 5.96 -16.16 -1.49
CA TYR A 168 6.40 -15.62 -2.76
C TYR A 168 7.76 -16.20 -3.19
N ARG A 169 7.94 -16.39 -4.50
CA ARG A 169 9.24 -16.77 -5.10
C ARG A 169 10.28 -15.68 -4.86
N ASP A 170 11.55 -16.04 -4.90
CA ASP A 170 12.64 -15.13 -4.54
C ASP A 170 12.65 -13.84 -5.35
N THR A 171 12.29 -13.88 -6.64
CA THR A 171 12.19 -12.67 -7.48
C THR A 171 11.16 -11.69 -6.94
N MET A 172 10.01 -12.19 -6.51
CA MET A 172 8.93 -11.38 -5.93
C MET A 172 9.35 -10.81 -4.57
N ARG A 173 9.95 -11.63 -3.72
CA ARG A 173 10.48 -11.22 -2.41
C ARG A 173 11.56 -10.15 -2.55
N LEU A 174 12.44 -10.32 -3.52
CA LEU A 174 13.49 -9.33 -3.83
C LEU A 174 12.86 -8.00 -4.29
N THR A 175 11.89 -8.04 -5.20
CA THR A 175 11.18 -6.84 -5.67
C THR A 175 10.52 -6.09 -4.52
N ARG A 176 9.77 -6.81 -3.67
CA ARG A 176 9.12 -6.24 -2.47
C ARG A 176 10.14 -5.56 -1.55
N ALA A 177 11.28 -6.23 -1.29
CA ALA A 177 12.34 -5.70 -0.44
C ALA A 177 13.03 -4.47 -1.04
N LEU A 178 13.40 -4.52 -2.32
CA LEU A 178 14.02 -3.39 -3.02
C LEU A 178 13.09 -2.18 -3.05
N MET A 179 11.81 -2.38 -3.40
CA MET A 179 10.81 -1.31 -3.39
C MET A 179 10.73 -0.65 -2.02
N HIS A 180 10.62 -1.43 -0.95
CA HIS A 180 10.51 -0.91 0.40
C HIS A 180 11.77 -0.13 0.84
N ILE A 181 12.96 -0.63 0.52
CA ILE A 181 14.24 0.04 0.84
C ILE A 181 14.35 1.37 0.09
N HIS A 182 14.09 1.40 -1.22
CA HIS A 182 14.19 2.62 -2.02
C HIS A 182 13.14 3.65 -1.62
N ALA A 183 11.92 3.22 -1.34
CA ALA A 183 10.87 4.11 -0.82
C ALA A 183 11.30 4.74 0.51
N ALA A 184 11.80 3.96 1.45
CA ALA A 184 12.27 4.44 2.75
C ALA A 184 13.45 5.42 2.59
N ALA A 185 14.41 5.13 1.71
CA ALA A 185 15.54 6.02 1.42
C ALA A 185 15.10 7.38 0.85
N ALA A 186 14.01 7.39 0.06
CA ALA A 186 13.42 8.61 -0.49
C ALA A 186 12.36 9.26 0.44
N GLY A 187 12.11 8.71 1.65
CA GLY A 187 11.09 9.22 2.58
C GLY A 187 9.66 9.02 2.10
N LYS A 188 9.39 7.93 1.38
CA LYS A 188 8.07 7.58 0.82
C LYS A 188 7.48 6.39 1.58
N PHE A 189 6.14 6.32 1.65
CA PHE A 189 5.47 5.14 2.22
C PHE A 189 5.41 3.98 1.22
N THR A 190 5.11 2.79 1.72
CA THR A 190 4.83 1.62 0.89
C THR A 190 3.53 0.95 1.30
N ILE A 191 2.81 0.44 0.29
CA ILE A 191 1.63 -0.40 0.45
C ILE A 191 2.00 -1.79 -0.04
N ASP A 192 1.69 -2.82 0.74
CA ASP A 192 1.95 -4.21 0.36
C ASP A 192 0.90 -4.73 -0.62
N ALA A 193 1.31 -5.72 -1.44
CA ALA A 193 0.49 -6.30 -2.50
C ALA A 193 -0.80 -6.97 -1.97
N VAL A 194 -1.71 -7.26 -2.89
CA VAL A 194 -2.93 -8.02 -2.60
C VAL A 194 -2.61 -9.48 -2.29
N HIS A 195 -3.39 -10.07 -1.39
CA HIS A 195 -3.47 -11.52 -1.25
C HIS A 195 -4.60 -12.04 -2.14
N ALA A 196 -4.24 -12.71 -3.24
CA ALA A 196 -5.18 -13.04 -4.31
C ALA A 196 -6.29 -14.01 -3.88
N ASP A 197 -5.98 -14.96 -3.01
CA ASP A 197 -6.99 -15.86 -2.45
C ASP A 197 -7.70 -15.22 -1.24
N PHE A 198 -8.82 -14.56 -1.49
CA PHE A 198 -9.62 -13.94 -0.42
C PHE A 198 -10.31 -14.94 0.53
N HIS A 199 -10.25 -16.25 0.25
CA HIS A 199 -10.68 -17.30 1.17
C HIS A 199 -9.58 -17.67 2.18
N ASP A 200 -8.31 -17.50 1.82
CA ASP A 200 -7.16 -17.76 2.72
C ASP A 200 -6.93 -16.59 3.69
N GLN A 201 -7.78 -16.50 4.71
CA GLN A 201 -7.67 -15.47 5.74
C GLN A 201 -6.42 -15.61 6.59
N GLN A 202 -5.90 -16.82 6.75
CA GLN A 202 -4.68 -17.06 7.52
C GLN A 202 -3.44 -16.57 6.76
N GLY A 203 -3.33 -16.89 5.47
CA GLY A 203 -2.23 -16.38 4.64
C GLY A 203 -2.24 -14.86 4.54
N MET A 204 -3.42 -14.25 4.35
CA MET A 204 -3.56 -12.80 4.39
C MET A 204 -3.09 -12.21 5.72
N PHE A 205 -3.43 -12.84 6.84
CA PHE A 205 -3.01 -12.37 8.17
C PHE A 205 -1.49 -12.45 8.35
N GLU A 206 -0.88 -13.57 7.96
CA GLU A 206 0.57 -13.79 8.05
C GLU A 206 1.35 -12.76 7.23
N GLU A 207 0.91 -12.48 6.00
CA GLU A 207 1.51 -11.47 5.14
C GLU A 207 1.33 -10.05 5.67
N ALA A 208 0.14 -9.71 6.14
CA ALA A 208 -0.13 -8.40 6.72
C ALA A 208 0.66 -8.17 8.02
N VAL A 209 0.89 -9.21 8.84
CA VAL A 209 1.77 -9.13 10.02
C VAL A 209 3.21 -8.88 9.60
N ASP A 210 3.71 -9.58 8.58
CA ASP A 210 5.07 -9.34 8.06
C ASP A 210 5.20 -7.90 7.50
N ALA A 211 4.23 -7.44 6.72
CA ALA A 211 4.18 -6.08 6.21
C ALA A 211 4.19 -5.04 7.34
N ALA A 212 3.33 -5.21 8.35
CA ALA A 212 3.26 -4.33 9.51
C ALA A 212 4.59 -4.26 10.26
N ARG A 213 5.22 -5.43 10.50
CA ARG A 213 6.50 -5.53 11.21
C ARG A 213 7.67 -5.00 10.38
N SER A 214 7.61 -5.12 9.05
CA SER A 214 8.61 -4.57 8.13
C SER A 214 8.50 -3.06 7.94
N GLY A 215 7.37 -2.42 8.28
CA GLY A 215 7.21 -0.97 8.22
C GLY A 215 6.34 -0.46 7.07
N PHE A 216 5.62 -1.34 6.37
CA PHE A 216 4.62 -0.92 5.39
C PHE A 216 3.51 -0.09 6.04
N ALA A 217 3.00 0.90 5.31
CA ALA A 217 1.91 1.75 5.78
C ALA A 217 0.56 1.04 5.77
N GLY A 218 0.36 0.10 4.84
CA GLY A 218 -0.86 -0.67 4.71
C GLY A 218 -0.70 -1.86 3.78
N SER A 219 -1.76 -2.65 3.64
CA SER A 219 -1.88 -3.75 2.69
C SER A 219 -3.15 -3.59 1.88
N ALA A 220 -3.07 -3.91 0.59
CA ALA A 220 -4.20 -3.83 -0.31
C ALA A 220 -5.14 -5.04 -0.15
N CYS A 221 -6.43 -4.77 -0.20
CA CYS A 221 -7.51 -5.76 -0.11
C CYS A 221 -8.31 -5.77 -1.42
N ILE A 222 -8.65 -6.95 -1.92
CA ILE A 222 -9.52 -7.12 -3.09
C ILE A 222 -10.93 -7.60 -2.69
N HIS A 223 -11.14 -7.90 -1.42
CA HIS A 223 -12.43 -8.35 -0.92
C HIS A 223 -12.69 -7.79 0.50
N PRO A 224 -13.94 -7.38 0.81
CA PRO A 224 -14.32 -6.84 2.13
C PRO A 224 -13.90 -7.69 3.34
N LYS A 225 -13.91 -9.00 3.21
CA LYS A 225 -13.49 -9.93 4.28
C LYS A 225 -12.03 -9.78 4.70
N GLN A 226 -11.17 -9.25 3.83
CA GLN A 226 -9.74 -9.06 4.13
C GLN A 226 -9.49 -7.85 5.03
N VAL A 227 -10.39 -6.86 5.03
CA VAL A 227 -10.22 -5.59 5.75
C VAL A 227 -9.94 -5.77 7.24
N GLU A 228 -10.80 -6.54 7.93
CA GLU A 228 -10.63 -6.76 9.37
C GLU A 228 -9.38 -7.62 9.68
N THR A 229 -9.02 -8.52 8.77
CA THR A 229 -7.81 -9.33 8.87
C THR A 229 -6.56 -8.44 8.82
N VAL A 230 -6.51 -7.48 7.89
CA VAL A 230 -5.42 -6.50 7.79
C VAL A 230 -5.38 -5.61 9.03
N ARG A 231 -6.51 -5.04 9.45
CA ARG A 231 -6.56 -4.20 10.66
C ARG A 231 -6.03 -4.92 11.89
N ARG A 232 -6.44 -6.18 12.09
CA ARG A 232 -5.96 -7.01 13.19
C ARG A 232 -4.45 -7.24 13.12
N ALA A 233 -3.91 -7.48 11.93
CA ALA A 233 -2.47 -7.72 11.72
C ALA A 233 -1.62 -6.47 12.00
N TYR A 234 -2.14 -5.28 11.71
CA TYR A 234 -1.43 -4.01 11.92
C TYR A 234 -1.62 -3.45 13.34
N ARG A 235 -2.59 -3.95 14.09
CA ARG A 235 -2.84 -3.51 15.48
C ARG A 235 -1.73 -4.03 16.38
N PRO A 236 -1.04 -3.14 17.14
CA PRO A 236 -0.06 -3.59 18.12
C PRO A 236 -0.71 -4.42 19.22
N GLU A 237 -0.01 -5.45 19.68
CA GLU A 237 -0.43 -6.21 20.84
C GLU A 237 -0.36 -5.35 22.11
N PRO A 238 -1.25 -5.58 23.11
CA PRO A 238 -1.25 -4.80 24.35
C PRO A 238 0.12 -4.74 25.05
N ALA A 239 0.88 -5.83 25.05
CA ALA A 239 2.22 -5.87 25.62
C ALA A 239 3.22 -4.97 24.87
N GLN A 240 3.07 -4.82 23.54
CA GLN A 240 3.89 -3.91 22.76
C GLN A 240 3.57 -2.45 23.09
N VAL A 241 2.29 -2.12 23.29
CA VAL A 241 1.85 -0.78 23.67
C VAL A 241 2.37 -0.43 25.08
N GLU A 242 2.27 -1.34 26.05
CA GLU A 242 2.80 -1.15 27.40
C GLU A 242 4.31 -0.94 27.40
N TRP A 243 5.05 -1.76 26.68
CA TRP A 243 6.49 -1.60 26.49
C TRP A 243 6.82 -0.23 25.87
N ALA A 244 6.10 0.16 24.82
CA ALA A 244 6.35 1.42 24.12
C ALA A 244 6.07 2.65 25.01
N LEU A 245 5.01 2.62 25.82
CA LEU A 245 4.74 3.68 26.82
C LEU A 245 5.88 3.82 27.82
N ARG A 246 6.39 2.71 28.36
CA ARG A 246 7.50 2.71 29.30
C ARG A 246 8.80 3.20 28.68
N VAL A 247 9.10 2.79 27.44
CA VAL A 247 10.28 3.27 26.70
C VAL A 247 10.22 4.78 26.48
N VAL A 248 9.08 5.31 26.04
CA VAL A 248 8.90 6.75 25.78
C VAL A 248 8.98 7.56 27.07
N ASP A 249 8.38 7.08 28.17
CA ASP A 249 8.44 7.73 29.48
C ASP A 249 9.89 7.80 30.02
N GLU A 250 10.57 6.67 30.05
CA GLU A 250 11.96 6.60 30.52
C GLU A 250 12.91 7.43 29.64
N SER A 251 12.68 7.49 28.32
CA SER A 251 13.52 8.26 27.41
C SER A 251 13.57 9.78 27.74
N GLN A 252 12.57 10.29 28.45
CA GLN A 252 12.56 11.69 28.89
C GLN A 252 13.57 11.97 30.03
N HIS A 253 13.96 10.93 30.76
CA HIS A 253 14.87 11.03 31.88
C HIS A 253 16.34 10.77 31.51
N TYR A 254 16.59 10.21 30.31
CA TYR A 254 17.92 9.83 29.85
C TYR A 254 18.24 10.45 28.50
N PRO A 255 19.28 11.30 28.36
CA PRO A 255 19.64 11.93 27.09
C PRO A 255 20.30 10.97 26.08
N GLY A 256 20.49 9.70 26.43
CA GLY A 256 21.14 8.68 25.61
C GLY A 256 20.58 7.30 25.85
N ALA A 257 21.36 6.25 25.59
CA ALA A 257 20.94 4.88 25.85
C ALA A 257 20.74 4.62 27.34
N PHE A 258 19.70 3.87 27.66
CA PHE A 258 19.38 3.48 29.06
C PHE A 258 19.02 2.00 29.16
N LYS A 259 18.85 1.50 30.37
CA LYS A 259 18.48 0.11 30.60
C LYS A 259 17.02 0.02 31.06
N LEU A 260 16.21 -0.79 30.37
CA LEU A 260 14.83 -1.10 30.71
C LEU A 260 14.66 -2.63 30.73
N ASP A 261 14.16 -3.19 31.84
CA ASP A 261 13.94 -4.64 32.04
C ASP A 261 15.17 -5.53 31.75
N GLY A 262 16.37 -4.98 31.91
CA GLY A 262 17.60 -5.72 31.64
C GLY A 262 18.17 -5.54 30.25
N GLU A 263 17.42 -4.95 29.33
CA GLU A 263 17.82 -4.68 27.95
C GLU A 263 18.28 -3.23 27.78
N MET A 264 19.21 -3.01 26.84
CA MET A 264 19.63 -1.66 26.46
C MET A 264 18.65 -1.07 25.47
N VAL A 265 18.11 0.11 25.79
CA VAL A 265 17.24 0.90 24.91
C VAL A 265 18.03 2.09 24.39
N ASP A 266 18.07 2.24 23.08
CA ASP A 266 18.75 3.31 22.35
C ASP A 266 17.81 4.03 21.38
N ALA A 267 18.33 4.98 20.59
CA ALA A 267 17.52 5.78 19.67
C ALA A 267 16.67 4.96 18.68
N PRO A 268 17.12 3.87 18.05
CA PRO A 268 16.30 2.98 17.24
C PRO A 268 15.08 2.41 17.97
N LEU A 269 15.26 1.93 19.21
CA LEU A 269 14.15 1.37 20.00
C LEU A 269 13.16 2.44 20.47
N ILE A 270 13.64 3.63 20.81
CA ILE A 270 12.77 4.78 21.10
C ILE A 270 11.92 5.15 19.86
N ALA A 271 12.54 5.20 18.68
CA ALA A 271 11.80 5.45 17.44
C ALA A 271 10.78 4.33 17.14
N GLN A 272 11.11 3.08 17.45
CA GLN A 272 10.17 1.95 17.33
C GLN A 272 8.98 2.11 18.29
N ALA A 273 9.23 2.49 19.54
CA ALA A 273 8.18 2.72 20.54
C ALA A 273 7.20 3.80 20.07
N HIS A 274 7.70 4.93 19.54
CA HIS A 274 6.82 5.97 18.96
C HIS A 274 5.95 5.44 17.82
N ARG A 275 6.47 4.57 16.93
CA ARG A 275 5.69 3.96 15.85
C ARG A 275 4.61 3.02 16.37
N VAL A 276 4.91 2.22 17.39
CA VAL A 276 3.92 1.35 18.05
C VAL A 276 2.77 2.19 18.60
N LEU A 277 3.07 3.27 19.31
CA LEU A 277 2.04 4.15 19.88
C LEU A 277 1.23 4.86 18.80
N ALA A 278 1.85 5.32 17.73
CA ALA A 278 1.14 5.94 16.61
C ALA A 278 0.12 4.98 15.99
N ARG A 279 0.50 3.71 15.78
CA ARG A 279 -0.42 2.67 15.28
C ARG A 279 -1.54 2.34 16.26
N ALA A 280 -1.26 2.33 17.57
CA ALA A 280 -2.27 2.08 18.58
C ALA A 280 -3.35 3.18 18.62
N HIS A 281 -2.98 4.45 18.36
CA HIS A 281 -3.92 5.58 18.30
C HIS A 281 -4.71 5.63 17.00
N GLY A 282 -4.14 5.21 15.87
CA GLY A 282 -4.82 5.17 14.58
C GLY A 282 -5.77 3.98 14.39
N ALA A 283 -5.85 3.07 15.36
CA ALA A 283 -6.69 1.87 15.32
C ALA A 283 -8.01 2.03 16.10
N GLY A 284 -8.38 3.28 16.45
CA GLY A 284 -9.60 3.63 17.18
C GLY A 284 -10.76 4.06 16.28
#